data_1eb11cb585a5457019b71e86480c2bca
#
_entry.id   1eb11cb585a5457019b71e86480c2bca
#
_cell.length_a   1.000
_cell.length_b   1.000
_cell.length_c   1.000
_cell.angle_alpha   90.00
_cell.angle_beta   90.00
_cell.angle_gamma   90.00
#
_symmetry.space_group_name_H-M   'P 1'
#
loop_
_entity.id
_entity.type
_entity.pdbx_description
1 polymer ?
#
loop_
_entity_poly.entity_id
_entity_poly.type
_entity_poly.pdbx_seq_one_letter_code
_entity_poly.pdbx_strand_id
1 'polypeptide(L)'
;LYTHAFFKALLFLGAGSVMHAMGGVIDIRKFGGLARGMKITAITFWIGGLALAGFPLLSGFWSKDEIIHAALAGPNWFLGVVGLITALLTAFYTFRMIFMAFHGRERLPHGVEHAHESGAWMAVPLILLAIGAAFAGYVGVTLHAGGFLGVFEPHGGLHQFLAPVFADARH
;
A
#
# COMPACT_ATOMS: atom_id res chain seq x y z
N LEU A 1 -9.77 -5.83 3.22
CA LEU A 1 -10.35 -4.48 3.30
C LEU A 1 -9.57 -3.58 4.27
N TYR A 2 -9.32 -4.05 5.49
CA TYR A 2 -8.63 -3.31 6.55
C TYR A 2 -7.21 -2.86 6.12
N THR A 3 -6.36 -3.79 5.68
CA THR A 3 -5.00 -3.49 5.20
C THR A 3 -5.00 -2.56 4.00
N HIS A 4 -5.96 -2.76 3.08
CA HIS A 4 -6.12 -1.95 1.88
C HIS A 4 -6.40 -0.48 2.21
N ALA A 5 -7.15 -0.18 3.29
CA ALA A 5 -7.45 1.18 3.69
C ALA A 5 -6.18 1.99 3.99
N PHE A 6 -5.20 1.42 4.70
CA PHE A 6 -3.96 2.11 5.07
C PHE A 6 -3.10 2.45 3.86
N PHE A 7 -2.72 1.49 3.04
CA PHE A 7 -1.82 1.78 1.93
C PHE A 7 -2.52 2.55 0.80
N LYS A 8 -3.84 2.39 0.63
CA LYS A 8 -4.60 3.17 -0.34
C LYS A 8 -4.66 4.64 0.06
N ALA A 9 -5.05 4.94 1.30
CA ALA A 9 -5.07 6.30 1.82
C ALA A 9 -3.67 6.93 1.79
N LEU A 10 -2.62 6.18 2.13
CA LEU A 10 -1.24 6.62 2.05
C LEU A 10 -0.83 7.06 0.65
N LEU A 11 -1.10 6.23 -0.35
CA LEU A 11 -0.73 6.53 -1.74
C LEU A 11 -1.52 7.71 -2.30
N PHE A 12 -2.81 7.83 -1.95
CA PHE A 12 -3.62 8.98 -2.36
C PHE A 12 -3.16 10.29 -1.72
N LEU A 13 -2.91 10.28 -0.41
CA LEU A 13 -2.40 11.46 0.29
C LEU A 13 -1.00 11.84 -0.21
N GLY A 14 -0.15 10.86 -0.46
CA GLY A 14 1.17 11.06 -1.05
C GLY A 14 1.11 11.66 -2.46
N ALA A 15 0.19 11.18 -3.30
CA ALA A 15 -0.06 11.76 -4.62
C ALA A 15 -0.58 13.21 -4.51
N GLY A 16 -1.44 13.50 -3.53
CA GLY A 16 -1.89 14.84 -3.21
C GLY A 16 -0.73 15.76 -2.79
N SER A 17 0.21 15.26 -1.98
CA SER A 17 1.42 15.97 -1.57
C SER A 17 2.30 16.31 -2.79
N VAL A 18 2.53 15.37 -3.70
CA VAL A 18 3.26 15.60 -4.93
C VAL A 18 2.55 16.62 -5.82
N MET A 19 1.23 16.49 -6.01
CA MET A 19 0.45 17.43 -6.81
C MET A 19 0.52 18.86 -6.23
N HIS A 20 0.45 19.00 -4.91
CA HIS A 20 0.58 20.30 -4.24
C HIS A 20 1.95 20.94 -4.51
N ALA A 21 3.03 20.17 -4.34
CA ALA A 21 4.40 20.63 -4.60
C ALA A 21 4.66 20.95 -6.08
N MET A 22 3.93 20.33 -7.00
CA MET A 22 4.05 20.53 -8.45
C MET A 22 3.09 21.58 -9.01
N GLY A 23 2.55 22.47 -8.15
CA GLY A 23 1.67 23.55 -8.59
C GLY A 23 0.36 23.07 -9.25
N GLY A 24 -0.17 21.91 -8.84
CA GLY A 24 -1.40 21.33 -9.38
C GLY A 24 -1.21 20.47 -10.63
N VAL A 25 0.01 20.26 -11.10
CA VAL A 25 0.28 19.40 -12.26
C VAL A 25 0.15 17.92 -11.88
N ILE A 26 -0.70 17.19 -12.60
CA ILE A 26 -1.00 15.77 -12.36
C ILE A 26 -0.19 14.84 -13.29
N ASP A 27 0.22 15.36 -14.46
CA ASP A 27 0.92 14.55 -15.47
C ASP A 27 2.32 14.14 -14.99
N ILE A 28 2.46 12.86 -14.61
CA ILE A 28 3.71 12.27 -14.10
C ILE A 28 4.88 12.36 -15.09
N ARG A 29 4.63 12.60 -16.38
CA ARG A 29 5.68 12.77 -17.41
C ARG A 29 6.35 14.14 -17.32
N LYS A 30 5.70 15.11 -16.69
CA LYS A 30 6.17 16.50 -16.58
C LYS A 30 7.06 16.75 -15.38
N PHE A 31 7.16 15.80 -14.46
CA PHE A 31 8.02 15.91 -13.28
C PHE A 31 8.82 14.63 -13.05
N GLY A 32 9.83 14.66 -12.19
CA GLY A 32 10.67 13.51 -11.85
C GLY A 32 11.80 13.90 -10.93
N GLY A 33 12.45 12.91 -10.31
CA GLY A 33 13.58 13.15 -9.40
C GLY A 33 13.20 13.76 -8.05
N LEU A 34 11.92 13.68 -7.65
CA LEU A 34 11.38 14.38 -6.49
C LEU A 34 11.90 13.87 -5.15
N ALA A 35 12.54 12.70 -5.10
CA ALA A 35 13.02 12.11 -3.84
C ALA A 35 14.01 13.01 -3.07
N ARG A 36 14.70 13.91 -3.75
CA ARG A 36 15.66 14.81 -3.11
C ARG A 36 14.97 15.96 -2.36
N GLY A 37 13.90 16.51 -2.94
CA GLY A 37 13.14 17.62 -2.37
C GLY A 37 12.02 17.16 -1.43
N MET A 38 11.49 15.95 -1.63
CA MET A 38 10.33 15.39 -0.91
C MET A 38 10.66 14.04 -0.29
N LYS A 39 11.58 14.03 0.68
CA LYS A 39 12.10 12.77 1.28
C LYS A 39 11.04 11.99 2.05
N ILE A 40 10.24 12.65 2.88
CA ILE A 40 9.20 12.01 3.69
C ILE A 40 8.14 11.42 2.76
N THR A 41 7.64 12.23 1.81
CA THR A 41 6.67 11.78 0.82
C THR A 41 7.23 10.62 -0.01
N ALA A 42 8.49 10.66 -0.44
CA ALA A 42 9.11 9.57 -1.19
C ALA A 42 9.20 8.27 -0.40
N ILE A 43 9.68 8.32 0.85
CA ILE A 43 9.81 7.13 1.71
C ILE A 43 8.44 6.52 2.01
N THR A 44 7.48 7.34 2.41
CA THR A 44 6.12 6.87 2.72
C THR A 44 5.42 6.31 1.49
N PHE A 45 5.66 6.90 0.32
CA PHE A 45 5.17 6.40 -0.96
C PHE A 45 5.79 5.05 -1.35
N TRP A 46 7.08 4.84 -1.07
CA TRP A 46 7.73 3.55 -1.24
C TRP A 46 7.11 2.48 -0.34
N ILE A 47 6.89 2.78 0.94
CA ILE A 47 6.24 1.85 1.88
C ILE A 47 4.83 1.47 1.39
N GLY A 48 4.03 2.47 0.98
CA GLY A 48 2.69 2.22 0.44
C GLY A 48 2.69 1.42 -0.85
N GLY A 49 3.64 1.71 -1.74
CA GLY A 49 3.80 1.00 -3.02
C GLY A 49 4.24 -0.45 -2.85
N LEU A 50 5.19 -0.71 -1.96
CA LEU A 50 5.61 -2.06 -1.60
C LEU A 50 4.47 -2.85 -0.95
N ALA A 51 3.71 -2.21 -0.04
CA ALA A 51 2.54 -2.83 0.57
C ALA A 51 1.46 -3.16 -0.48
N LEU A 52 1.18 -2.24 -1.42
CA LEU A 52 0.24 -2.47 -2.51
C LEU A 52 0.73 -3.57 -3.47
N ALA A 53 2.02 -3.62 -3.79
CA ALA A 53 2.60 -4.67 -4.63
C ALA A 53 2.52 -6.06 -3.96
N GLY A 54 2.40 -6.11 -2.64
CA GLY A 54 2.39 -7.35 -1.87
C GLY A 54 3.79 -7.83 -1.53
N PHE A 55 4.69 -6.89 -1.21
CA PHE A 55 6.04 -7.24 -0.77
C PHE A 55 5.99 -8.00 0.57
N PRO A 56 6.77 -9.10 0.74
CA PRO A 56 6.80 -9.88 1.96
C PRO A 56 6.98 -9.01 3.22
N LEU A 57 6.34 -9.39 4.31
CA LEU A 57 6.33 -8.71 5.61
C LEU A 57 5.49 -7.41 5.68
N LEU A 58 5.00 -6.86 4.58
CA LEU A 58 4.09 -5.71 4.60
C LEU A 58 2.62 -6.15 4.62
N SER A 59 1.75 -5.25 5.04
CA SER A 59 0.33 -5.56 5.28
C SER A 59 -0.40 -6.12 4.06
N GLY A 60 -0.03 -5.69 2.86
CA GLY A 60 -0.64 -6.14 1.61
C GLY A 60 -0.28 -7.57 1.21
N PHE A 61 0.87 -8.09 1.64
CA PHE A 61 1.30 -9.45 1.38
C PHE A 61 0.31 -10.46 1.97
N TRP A 62 0.07 -10.36 3.27
CA TRP A 62 -0.78 -11.29 4.00
C TRP A 62 -2.20 -11.40 3.43
N SER A 63 -2.82 -10.26 3.18
CA SER A 63 -4.19 -10.24 2.64
C SER A 63 -4.28 -10.68 1.18
N LYS A 64 -3.29 -10.34 0.35
CA LYS A 64 -3.28 -10.71 -1.07
C LYS A 64 -3.01 -12.19 -1.26
N ASP A 65 -2.05 -12.74 -0.52
CA ASP A 65 -1.68 -14.16 -0.58
C ASP A 65 -2.86 -15.04 -0.18
N GLU A 66 -3.54 -14.73 0.92
CA GLU A 66 -4.72 -15.46 1.39
C GLU A 66 -5.86 -15.45 0.36
N ILE A 67 -6.15 -14.30 -0.25
CA ILE A 67 -7.20 -14.18 -1.27
C ILE A 67 -6.86 -15.00 -2.52
N ILE A 68 -5.61 -14.90 -3.00
CA ILE A 68 -5.18 -15.63 -4.21
C ILE A 68 -5.16 -17.12 -3.94
N HIS A 69 -4.66 -17.56 -2.78
CA HIS A 69 -4.63 -18.96 -2.39
C HIS A 69 -6.05 -19.54 -2.30
N ALA A 70 -6.98 -18.83 -1.64
CA ALA A 70 -8.38 -19.26 -1.55
C ALA A 70 -9.05 -19.34 -2.93
N ALA A 71 -8.75 -18.40 -3.83
CA ALA A 71 -9.28 -18.41 -5.19
C ALA A 71 -8.71 -19.57 -6.05
N LEU A 72 -7.44 -19.92 -5.87
CA LEU A 72 -6.81 -21.04 -6.60
C LEU A 72 -7.29 -22.40 -6.08
N ALA A 73 -7.53 -22.52 -4.76
CA ALA A 73 -8.03 -23.74 -4.13
C ALA A 73 -9.54 -23.95 -4.32
N GLY A 74 -10.26 -22.91 -4.74
CA GLY A 74 -11.71 -22.94 -4.96
C GLY A 74 -12.10 -23.60 -6.29
N PRO A 75 -13.41 -23.82 -6.50
CA PRO A 75 -13.93 -24.46 -7.72
C PRO A 75 -13.62 -23.69 -9.00
N ASN A 76 -13.39 -22.39 -8.89
CA ASN A 76 -13.08 -21.50 -9.99
C ASN A 76 -11.60 -21.05 -9.98
N TRP A 77 -10.66 -21.99 -10.06
CA TRP A 77 -9.23 -21.75 -10.06
C TRP A 77 -8.77 -20.63 -11.06
N PHE A 78 -9.53 -20.44 -12.13
CA PHE A 78 -9.30 -19.38 -13.12
C PHE A 78 -9.28 -17.98 -12.47
N LEU A 79 -10.11 -17.73 -11.45
CA LEU A 79 -10.11 -16.45 -10.72
C LEU A 79 -8.79 -16.22 -9.98
N GLY A 80 -8.19 -17.29 -9.47
CA GLY A 80 -6.86 -17.22 -8.83
C GLY A 80 -5.77 -16.86 -9.85
N VAL A 81 -5.80 -17.42 -11.07
CA VAL A 81 -4.87 -17.06 -12.16
C VAL A 81 -5.02 -15.59 -12.55
N VAL A 82 -6.27 -15.12 -12.74
CA VAL A 82 -6.53 -13.69 -13.00
C VAL A 82 -6.01 -12.82 -11.86
N GLY A 83 -6.18 -13.27 -10.61
CA GLY A 83 -5.64 -12.61 -9.43
C GLY A 83 -4.11 -12.48 -9.46
N LEU A 84 -3.39 -13.53 -9.86
CA LEU A 84 -1.92 -13.51 -10.01
C LEU A 84 -1.47 -12.53 -11.10
N ILE A 85 -2.11 -12.57 -12.26
CA ILE A 85 -1.82 -11.63 -13.36
C ILE A 85 -2.06 -10.19 -12.91
N THR A 86 -3.17 -9.94 -12.23
CA THR A 86 -3.53 -8.63 -11.68
C THR A 86 -2.51 -8.17 -10.64
N ALA A 87 -2.01 -9.08 -9.79
CA ALA A 87 -0.97 -8.79 -8.82
C ALA A 87 0.33 -8.36 -9.49
N LEU A 88 0.75 -9.05 -10.56
CA LEU A 88 1.94 -8.71 -11.35
C LEU A 88 1.80 -7.34 -12.02
N LEU A 89 0.66 -7.08 -12.66
CA LEU A 89 0.38 -5.79 -13.30
C LEU A 89 0.34 -4.66 -12.26
N THR A 90 -0.21 -4.92 -11.08
CA THR A 90 -0.23 -3.96 -9.96
C THR A 90 1.18 -3.59 -9.52
N ALA A 91 2.04 -4.57 -9.33
CA ALA A 91 3.44 -4.33 -9.01
C ALA A 91 4.12 -3.50 -10.10
N PHE A 92 3.95 -3.89 -11.37
CA PHE A 92 4.55 -3.20 -12.50
C PHE A 92 4.16 -1.71 -12.57
N TYR A 93 2.85 -1.38 -12.55
CA TYR A 93 2.45 0.02 -12.65
C TYR A 93 2.82 0.84 -11.40
N THR A 94 2.81 0.22 -10.23
CA THR A 94 3.19 0.88 -8.99
C THR A 94 4.66 1.28 -9.00
N PHE A 95 5.56 0.35 -9.34
CA PHE A 95 6.99 0.67 -9.44
C PHE A 95 7.28 1.64 -10.57
N ARG A 96 6.63 1.50 -11.72
CA ARG A 96 6.75 2.47 -12.81
C ARG A 96 6.40 3.88 -12.35
N MET A 97 5.31 4.06 -11.61
CA MET A 97 4.88 5.34 -11.06
C MET A 97 5.93 5.90 -10.08
N ILE A 98 6.42 5.08 -9.16
CA ILE A 98 7.41 5.49 -8.16
C ILE A 98 8.72 5.92 -8.84
N PHE A 99 9.22 5.13 -9.77
CA PHE A 99 10.46 5.46 -10.48
C PHE A 99 10.31 6.72 -11.32
N MET A 100 9.19 6.90 -12.01
CA MET A 100 8.96 8.10 -12.81
C MET A 100 8.85 9.37 -11.99
N ALA A 101 8.20 9.33 -10.82
CA ALA A 101 7.97 10.50 -9.98
C ALA A 101 9.20 10.85 -9.11
N PHE A 102 9.75 9.86 -8.42
CA PHE A 102 10.72 10.10 -7.36
C PHE A 102 12.18 9.92 -7.80
N HIS A 103 12.41 9.14 -8.85
CA HIS A 103 13.77 8.83 -9.31
C HIS A 103 14.09 9.45 -10.67
N GLY A 104 15.36 9.32 -11.08
CA GLY A 104 15.86 9.85 -12.33
C GLY A 104 16.32 11.32 -12.23
N ARG A 105 16.34 12.00 -13.39
CA ARG A 105 16.72 13.42 -13.46
C ARG A 105 15.58 14.28 -12.92
N GLU A 106 15.96 15.31 -12.17
CA GLU A 106 14.99 16.28 -11.70
C GLU A 106 14.36 17.02 -12.89
N ARG A 107 13.05 17.01 -12.93
CA ARG A 107 12.21 17.71 -13.90
C ARG A 107 11.11 18.39 -13.13
N LEU A 108 10.95 19.68 -13.32
CA LEU A 108 9.93 20.45 -12.65
C LEU A 108 9.04 21.11 -13.69
N PRO A 109 7.72 21.22 -13.46
CA PRO A 109 6.81 21.95 -14.32
C PRO A 109 7.16 23.43 -14.38
N HIS A 110 6.75 24.13 -15.45
CA HIS A 110 6.90 25.58 -15.55
C HIS A 110 6.24 26.27 -14.36
N GLY A 111 6.98 27.17 -13.71
CA GLY A 111 6.52 27.92 -12.54
C GLY A 111 6.81 27.27 -11.19
N VAL A 112 7.43 26.09 -11.17
CA VAL A 112 7.92 25.42 -9.94
C VAL A 112 9.44 25.48 -9.95
N GLU A 113 10.04 26.26 -9.04
CA GLU A 113 11.50 26.42 -8.96
C GLU A 113 12.15 25.26 -8.19
N HIS A 114 11.50 24.78 -7.12
CA HIS A 114 12.03 23.70 -6.29
C HIS A 114 10.90 22.78 -5.81
N ALA A 115 11.16 21.47 -5.81
CA ALA A 115 10.32 20.51 -5.12
C ALA A 115 10.54 20.67 -3.60
N HIS A 116 9.48 20.95 -2.86
CA HIS A 116 9.52 21.08 -1.40
C HIS A 116 8.59 20.09 -0.72
N GLU A 117 8.97 19.63 0.46
CA GLU A 117 8.14 18.75 1.26
C GLU A 117 6.87 19.48 1.71
N SER A 118 5.77 18.77 1.77
CA SER A 118 4.52 19.30 2.29
C SER A 118 4.64 19.60 3.79
N GLY A 119 3.88 20.59 4.26
CA GLY A 119 3.87 20.97 5.67
C GLY A 119 3.49 19.80 6.61
N ALA A 120 3.74 20.00 7.90
CA ALA A 120 3.52 18.98 8.92
C ALA A 120 2.09 18.39 8.91
N TRP A 121 1.09 19.18 8.56
CA TRP A 121 -0.30 18.73 8.43
C TRP A 121 -0.53 17.62 7.41
N MET A 122 0.31 17.51 6.40
CA MET A 122 0.29 16.39 5.45
C MET A 122 1.35 15.33 5.78
N ALA A 123 2.52 15.73 6.25
CA ALA A 123 3.61 14.80 6.55
C ALA A 123 3.28 13.87 7.73
N VAL A 124 2.63 14.36 8.79
CA VAL A 124 2.26 13.54 9.95
C VAL A 124 1.26 12.44 9.57
N PRO A 125 0.13 12.72 8.91
CA PRO A 125 -0.77 11.66 8.43
C PRO A 125 -0.09 10.65 7.49
N LEU A 126 0.83 11.10 6.61
CA LEU A 126 1.59 10.21 5.74
C LEU A 126 2.43 9.20 6.55
N ILE A 127 3.12 9.66 7.59
CA ILE A 127 3.94 8.80 8.46
C ILE A 127 3.04 7.80 9.21
N LEU A 128 1.94 8.26 9.79
CA LEU A 128 1.00 7.39 10.52
C LEU A 128 0.40 6.31 9.61
N LEU A 129 0.00 6.69 8.40
CA LEU A 129 -0.52 5.75 7.40
C LEU A 129 0.56 4.79 6.91
N ALA A 130 1.82 5.23 6.81
CA ALA A 130 2.94 4.36 6.44
C ALA A 130 3.21 3.30 7.52
N ILE A 131 3.15 3.66 8.79
CA ILE A 131 3.23 2.71 9.90
C ILE A 131 2.06 1.70 9.81
N GLY A 132 0.84 2.17 9.59
CA GLY A 132 -0.30 1.29 9.37
C GLY A 132 -0.13 0.37 8.15
N ALA A 133 0.37 0.90 7.02
CA ALA A 133 0.64 0.11 5.81
C ALA A 133 1.74 -0.95 6.03
N ALA A 134 2.71 -0.69 6.91
CA ALA A 134 3.72 -1.66 7.26
C ALA A 134 3.17 -2.75 8.20
N PHE A 135 2.44 -2.38 9.24
CA PHE A 135 2.15 -3.26 10.38
C PHE A 135 0.70 -3.75 10.49
N ALA A 136 -0.28 -3.11 9.84
CA ALA A 136 -1.68 -3.49 9.97
C ALA A 136 -2.00 -4.93 9.53
N GLY A 137 -1.17 -5.51 8.66
CA GLY A 137 -1.32 -6.90 8.23
C GLY A 137 -1.13 -7.92 9.34
N TYR A 138 -0.30 -7.59 10.32
CA TYR A 138 -0.01 -8.52 11.43
C TYR A 138 -1.19 -8.70 12.40
N VAL A 139 -2.13 -7.77 12.41
CA VAL A 139 -3.35 -7.88 13.24
C VAL A 139 -4.29 -8.99 12.75
N GLY A 140 -4.23 -9.33 11.46
CA GLY A 140 -5.07 -10.37 10.84
C GLY A 140 -4.39 -11.71 10.64
N VAL A 141 -3.08 -11.81 10.91
CA VAL A 141 -2.33 -13.06 10.73
C VAL A 141 -2.64 -14.01 11.86
N THR A 142 -3.38 -15.07 11.57
CA THR A 142 -3.46 -16.25 12.42
C THR A 142 -2.14 -17.02 12.29
N LEU A 143 -1.20 -16.71 13.15
CA LEU A 143 0.03 -17.49 13.25
C LEU A 143 -0.32 -18.85 13.85
N HIS A 144 -0.33 -19.90 13.03
CA HIS A 144 -0.38 -21.27 13.51
C HIS A 144 0.76 -21.49 14.51
N ALA A 145 0.48 -22.24 15.57
CA ALA A 145 1.31 -22.48 16.73
C ALA A 145 2.81 -22.47 16.42
N GLY A 146 3.52 -21.42 16.87
CA GLY A 146 4.95 -21.24 16.62
C GLY A 146 5.32 -19.99 15.82
N GLY A 147 4.36 -19.16 15.43
CA GLY A 147 4.61 -17.92 14.66
C GLY A 147 5.45 -16.93 15.43
N PHE A 148 6.14 -16.14 14.67
CA PHE A 148 7.28 -15.23 14.91
C PHE A 148 7.23 -14.36 16.19
N LEU A 149 6.12 -14.19 16.90
CA LEU A 149 6.06 -13.42 18.15
C LEU A 149 5.14 -13.99 19.24
N GLY A 150 4.42 -15.09 19.04
CA GLY A 150 3.57 -15.71 20.11
C GLY A 150 2.47 -14.78 20.70
N VAL A 151 2.28 -13.60 20.12
CA VAL A 151 1.44 -12.52 20.68
C VAL A 151 0.01 -12.58 20.18
N PHE A 152 -0.26 -13.33 19.12
CA PHE A 152 -1.58 -13.39 18.50
C PHE A 152 -2.16 -14.79 18.61
N GLU A 153 -3.22 -14.93 19.38
CA GLU A 153 -3.98 -16.16 19.48
C GLU A 153 -4.60 -16.55 18.12
N PRO A 154 -4.78 -17.86 17.83
CA PRO A 154 -5.29 -18.37 16.56
C PRO A 154 -6.74 -17.94 16.22
N HIS A 155 -7.39 -17.22 17.11
CA HIS A 155 -8.70 -16.59 16.91
C HIS A 155 -8.58 -15.07 17.05
N GLY A 156 -7.71 -14.46 16.25
CA GLY A 156 -7.38 -13.04 16.33
C GLY A 156 -8.62 -12.14 16.41
N GLY A 157 -8.50 -11.03 17.13
CA GLY A 157 -9.60 -10.11 17.44
C GLY A 157 -10.43 -9.66 16.24
N LEU A 158 -9.83 -9.59 15.04
CA LEU A 158 -10.54 -9.30 13.78
C LEU A 158 -11.51 -10.43 13.40
N HIS A 159 -11.12 -11.70 13.55
CA HIS A 159 -11.99 -12.84 13.25
C HIS A 159 -13.15 -12.89 14.22
N GLN A 160 -12.92 -12.66 15.51
CA GLN A 160 -13.99 -12.59 16.53
C GLN A 160 -14.92 -11.39 16.30
N PHE A 161 -14.37 -10.23 15.92
CA PHE A 161 -15.15 -9.05 15.58
C PHE A 161 -16.05 -9.27 14.36
N LEU A 162 -15.58 -10.00 13.36
CA LEU A 162 -16.33 -10.29 12.14
C LEU A 162 -17.20 -11.56 12.23
N ALA A 163 -17.01 -12.40 13.24
CA ALA A 163 -17.76 -13.65 13.40
C ALA A 163 -19.28 -13.49 13.34
N PRO A 164 -19.90 -12.45 13.94
CA PRO A 164 -21.35 -12.25 13.82
C PRO A 164 -21.82 -11.96 12.39
N VAL A 165 -20.99 -11.24 11.60
CA VAL A 165 -21.31 -10.88 10.21
C VAL A 165 -21.29 -12.10 9.29
N PHE A 166 -20.43 -13.09 9.59
CA PHE A 166 -20.30 -14.31 8.79
C PHE A 166 -21.11 -15.48 9.33
N ALA A 167 -21.76 -15.36 10.50
CA ALA A 167 -22.59 -16.41 11.07
C ALA A 167 -23.79 -16.74 10.15
N ASP A 168 -24.40 -15.71 9.55
CA ASP A 168 -25.54 -15.85 8.64
C ASP A 168 -25.16 -16.36 7.23
N ALA A 169 -23.90 -16.32 6.86
CA ALA A 169 -23.43 -16.75 5.53
C ALA A 169 -23.15 -18.27 5.45
N ARG A 170 -23.39 -19.02 6.51
CA ARG A 170 -23.19 -20.49 6.58
C ARG A 170 -24.47 -21.32 6.37
N HIS A 171 -25.57 -20.69 5.98
CA HIS A 171 -26.82 -21.36 5.64
C HIS A 171 -27.08 -21.35 4.13
#